data_02a5b0507082ff7a7f57025922f9fc08
#
_entry.id   02a5b0507082ff7a7f57025922f9fc08
#
_cell.length_a   1.000
_cell.length_b   1.000
_cell.length_c   1.000
_cell.angle_alpha   90.00
_cell.angle_beta   90.00
_cell.angle_gamma   90.00
#
_symmetry.space_group_name_H-M   'P 1'
#
loop_
_entity.id
_entity.type
_entity.pdbx_description
1 polymer ?
#
loop_
_entity_poly.entity_id
_entity_poly.type
_entity_poly.pdbx_seq_one_letter_code
_entity_poly.pdbx_strand_id
1 'polypeptide(L)'
;MSLGGTRPLPRVLSLLAAVAALTVACGGGGVRIAFRPQPGTRYEYVVTVHSTVKTQLGDQPAQNDDEETVLRATHTVLRSQRAGLVRVRVQLRTPGGTTRTFVVDLDRAAQLDAIETIEGLPAQVFGNLGVSEIFPAAAGAPPTRVLHAGDTWRIDDHLRLPDQGPARFVGAGRLVELAVVRGRAVARVRSATRLPVARRTELRQGQVVLRGSQATESTTTQDVSDGAVEDASSLSHGVFDVSLLPPPGSKAPPVDGRMVLDVRSTVRRVG
;
A
#
# COMPACT_ATOMS: atom_id res chain seq x y z
N MET A 1 -47.05 24.04 66.86
CA MET A 1 -46.24 22.83 66.98
C MET A 1 -46.66 21.90 65.88
N SER A 2 -45.89 21.78 64.80
CA SER A 2 -46.04 20.67 63.85
C SER A 2 -44.78 20.64 62.97
N LEU A 3 -44.06 19.58 63.08
CA LEU A 3 -42.82 19.31 62.34
C LEU A 3 -43.15 18.66 61.00
N GLY A 4 -42.81 19.32 59.93
CA GLY A 4 -42.93 18.79 58.54
C GLY A 4 -41.56 18.30 58.06
N GLY A 5 -41.36 16.99 58.03
CA GLY A 5 -40.19 16.34 57.51
C GLY A 5 -40.28 16.17 55.96
N THR A 6 -39.39 16.80 55.24
CA THR A 6 -39.20 16.59 53.79
C THR A 6 -38.21 15.43 53.60
N ARG A 7 -38.65 14.33 53.00
CA ARG A 7 -37.84 13.19 52.56
C ARG A 7 -37.16 13.53 51.22
N PRO A 8 -35.87 13.22 51.03
CA PRO A 8 -35.25 13.31 49.72
C PRO A 8 -35.58 12.08 48.87
N LEU A 9 -36.02 12.34 47.64
CA LEU A 9 -36.20 11.35 46.58
C LEU A 9 -34.82 10.89 46.03
N PRO A 10 -34.65 9.61 45.76
CA PRO A 10 -33.36 9.08 45.34
C PRO A 10 -33.05 9.39 43.86
N ARG A 11 -31.80 9.77 43.62
CA ARG A 11 -31.18 9.95 42.32
C ARG A 11 -30.95 8.58 41.65
N VAL A 12 -31.91 8.10 40.85
CA VAL A 12 -31.82 6.83 40.08
C VAL A 12 -31.93 7.04 38.56
N LEU A 13 -31.92 8.27 38.07
CA LEU A 13 -32.18 8.54 36.64
C LEU A 13 -30.95 8.79 35.79
N SER A 14 -29.72 8.56 36.26
CA SER A 14 -28.50 8.87 35.47
C SER A 14 -27.77 7.66 34.91
N LEU A 15 -28.27 6.44 35.03
CA LEU A 15 -27.56 5.25 34.53
C LEU A 15 -28.11 4.64 33.23
N LEU A 16 -29.19 5.16 32.69
CA LEU A 16 -29.82 4.63 31.45
C LEU A 16 -29.35 5.30 30.15
N ALA A 17 -28.61 6.40 30.22
CA ALA A 17 -28.12 7.09 29.04
C ALA A 17 -26.79 6.54 28.46
N ALA A 18 -26.06 5.71 29.21
CA ALA A 18 -24.75 5.21 28.79
C ALA A 18 -24.81 3.90 27.99
N VAL A 19 -25.93 3.19 27.96
CA VAL A 19 -26.05 1.89 27.28
C VAL A 19 -26.53 2.02 25.82
N ALA A 20 -27.11 3.16 25.44
CA ALA A 20 -27.64 3.36 24.09
C ALA A 20 -26.56 3.64 23.01
N ALA A 21 -25.31 3.91 23.40
CA ALA A 21 -24.24 4.21 22.45
C ALA A 21 -23.49 2.96 21.91
N LEU A 22 -23.73 1.77 22.46
CA LEU A 22 -23.03 0.54 22.08
C LEU A 22 -23.76 -0.34 21.07
N THR A 23 -24.98 -0.01 20.69
CA THR A 23 -25.79 -0.83 19.76
C THR A 23 -25.70 -0.41 18.28
N VAL A 24 -24.92 0.63 17.93
CA VAL A 24 -24.78 1.07 16.53
C VAL A 24 -23.77 0.23 15.75
N ALA A 25 -22.98 -0.63 16.38
CA ALA A 25 -21.92 -1.41 15.72
C ALA A 25 -22.39 -2.72 15.05
N CYS A 26 -23.66 -3.13 15.18
CA CYS A 26 -24.21 -4.34 14.55
C CYS A 26 -25.27 -4.07 13.47
N GLY A 27 -25.55 -2.84 13.13
CA GLY A 27 -26.45 -2.50 12.02
C GLY A 27 -25.67 -2.47 10.71
N GLY A 28 -26.13 -3.18 9.66
CA GLY A 28 -25.56 -3.32 8.32
C GLY A 28 -25.33 -2.00 7.54
N GLY A 29 -24.77 -1.00 8.19
CA GLY A 29 -24.40 0.28 7.60
C GLY A 29 -23.21 0.09 6.64
N GLY A 30 -23.37 0.54 5.39
CA GLY A 30 -22.28 0.57 4.43
C GLY A 30 -21.33 1.73 4.71
N VAL A 31 -20.07 1.60 4.26
CA VAL A 31 -19.06 2.63 4.36
C VAL A 31 -18.54 3.02 2.98
N ARG A 32 -18.07 4.24 2.85
CA ARG A 32 -17.24 4.68 1.73
C ARG A 32 -15.81 4.75 2.23
N ILE A 33 -14.97 3.89 1.69
CA ILE A 33 -13.54 3.91 1.98
C ILE A 33 -12.91 4.82 0.92
N ALA A 34 -12.39 5.96 1.36
CA ALA A 34 -11.74 6.90 0.47
C ALA A 34 -10.65 7.65 1.22
N PHE A 35 -9.46 7.73 0.62
CA PHE A 35 -8.36 8.53 1.13
C PHE A 35 -8.66 10.01 0.89
N ARG A 36 -8.97 10.72 1.95
CA ARG A 36 -9.37 12.13 1.94
C ARG A 36 -8.83 12.92 3.13
N PRO A 37 -7.55 12.83 3.38
CA PRO A 37 -6.94 13.55 4.49
C PRO A 37 -6.96 15.05 4.25
N GLN A 38 -6.88 15.83 5.32
CA GLN A 38 -6.74 17.27 5.21
C GLN A 38 -5.29 17.65 4.87
N PRO A 39 -5.06 18.71 4.08
CA PRO A 39 -3.72 19.26 3.88
C PRO A 39 -3.04 19.61 5.21
N GLY A 40 -1.76 19.25 5.35
CA GLY A 40 -1.00 19.39 6.58
C GLY A 40 -1.05 18.17 7.50
N THR A 41 -1.96 17.23 7.28
CA THR A 41 -1.99 15.98 8.04
C THR A 41 -0.68 15.21 7.85
N ARG A 42 -0.19 14.63 8.93
CA ARG A 42 1.03 13.84 8.94
C ARG A 42 0.73 12.44 9.47
N TYR A 43 1.24 11.45 8.76
CA TYR A 43 1.17 10.04 9.16
C TYR A 43 2.59 9.49 9.26
N GLU A 44 2.84 8.70 10.28
CA GLU A 44 4.13 8.02 10.48
C GLU A 44 3.92 6.52 10.41
N TYR A 45 4.79 5.85 9.65
CA TYR A 45 4.73 4.41 9.42
C TYR A 45 6.08 3.76 9.69
N VAL A 46 6.02 2.53 10.17
CA VAL A 46 7.12 1.58 10.08
C VAL A 46 6.78 0.59 8.96
N VAL A 47 7.69 0.45 8.04
CA VAL A 47 7.59 -0.47 6.89
C VAL A 47 8.69 -1.50 7.03
N THR A 48 8.33 -2.77 7.06
CA THR A 48 9.29 -3.89 7.02
C THR A 48 9.09 -4.63 5.70
N VAL A 49 10.16 -4.80 4.94
CA VAL A 49 10.17 -5.53 3.68
C VAL A 49 11.19 -6.64 3.79
N HIS A 50 10.76 -7.85 3.50
CA HIS A 50 11.62 -9.02 3.37
C HIS A 50 11.50 -9.53 1.94
N SER A 51 12.61 -9.61 1.23
CA SER A 51 12.67 -10.04 -0.16
C SER A 51 13.63 -11.19 -0.35
N THR A 52 13.20 -12.20 -1.09
CA THR A 52 14.04 -13.30 -1.54
C THR A 52 14.03 -13.31 -3.06
N VAL A 53 15.22 -13.22 -3.65
CA VAL A 53 15.42 -13.26 -5.10
C VAL A 53 16.23 -14.48 -5.47
N LYS A 54 15.68 -15.35 -6.31
CA LYS A 54 16.41 -16.49 -6.90
C LYS A 54 16.62 -16.22 -8.38
N THR A 55 17.87 -16.17 -8.81
CA THR A 55 18.23 -15.91 -10.21
C THR A 55 19.10 -17.03 -10.73
N GLN A 56 18.74 -17.55 -11.92
CA GLN A 56 19.55 -18.51 -12.66
C GLN A 56 19.75 -17.97 -14.08
N LEU A 57 20.99 -17.82 -14.52
CA LEU A 57 21.37 -17.32 -15.84
C LEU A 57 22.18 -18.37 -16.57
N GLY A 58 21.68 -18.80 -17.73
CA GLY A 58 22.33 -19.88 -18.49
C GLY A 58 22.53 -21.14 -17.67
N ASP A 59 23.71 -21.73 -17.79
CA ASP A 59 24.12 -22.92 -17.06
C ASP A 59 24.75 -22.63 -15.69
N GLN A 60 24.72 -21.36 -15.23
CA GLN A 60 25.30 -20.98 -13.94
C GLN A 60 24.44 -21.51 -12.77
N PRO A 61 25.07 -21.83 -11.63
CA PRO A 61 24.32 -22.15 -10.43
C PRO A 61 23.35 -21.04 -10.04
N ALA A 62 22.18 -21.41 -9.55
CA ALA A 62 21.21 -20.44 -9.07
C ALA A 62 21.81 -19.61 -7.91
N GLN A 63 21.69 -18.32 -8.00
CA GLN A 63 22.02 -17.37 -6.93
C GLN A 63 20.75 -17.10 -6.12
N ASN A 64 20.91 -16.95 -4.81
CA ASN A 64 19.81 -16.64 -3.91
C ASN A 64 20.23 -15.46 -3.02
N ASP A 65 19.51 -14.37 -3.12
CA ASP A 65 19.68 -13.17 -2.31
C ASP A 65 18.48 -13.06 -1.37
N ASP A 66 18.73 -12.84 -0.09
CA ASP A 66 17.73 -12.67 0.95
C ASP A 66 18.03 -11.37 1.70
N GLU A 67 17.08 -10.46 1.74
CA GLU A 67 17.26 -9.14 2.33
C GLU A 67 16.05 -8.75 3.18
N GLU A 68 16.27 -8.27 4.39
CA GLU A 68 15.27 -7.61 5.20
C GLU A 68 15.62 -6.13 5.41
N THR A 69 14.67 -5.28 5.13
CA THR A 69 14.82 -3.83 5.29
C THR A 69 13.68 -3.28 6.13
N VAL A 70 14.04 -2.49 7.16
CA VAL A 70 13.09 -1.75 7.98
C VAL A 70 13.23 -0.27 7.69
N LEU A 71 12.14 0.38 7.30
CA LEU A 71 12.08 1.79 6.95
C LEU A 71 11.13 2.53 7.88
N ARG A 72 11.43 3.79 8.16
CA ARG A 72 10.46 4.74 8.73
C ARG A 72 9.99 5.67 7.62
N ALA A 73 8.69 5.73 7.41
CA ALA A 73 8.09 6.60 6.41
C ALA A 73 7.28 7.69 7.11
N THR A 74 7.49 8.93 6.69
CA THR A 74 6.64 10.06 7.10
C THR A 74 5.92 10.57 5.87
N HIS A 75 4.59 10.50 5.89
CA HIS A 75 3.72 11.03 4.85
C HIS A 75 3.17 12.37 5.31
N THR A 76 3.42 13.43 4.57
CA THR A 76 2.85 14.77 4.81
C THR A 76 1.92 15.12 3.68
N VAL A 77 0.65 15.35 3.97
CA VAL A 77 -0.35 15.72 2.99
C VAL A 77 -0.12 17.16 2.55
N LEU A 78 0.05 17.39 1.26
CA LEU A 78 0.23 18.70 0.65
C LEU A 78 -1.11 19.19 0.06
N ARG A 79 -1.21 20.47 -0.22
CA ARG A 79 -2.31 20.99 -1.04
C ARG A 79 -2.16 20.44 -2.45
N SER A 80 -3.20 19.79 -2.96
CA SER A 80 -3.26 19.38 -4.37
C SER A 80 -3.88 20.50 -5.20
N GLN A 81 -3.33 20.72 -6.39
CA GLN A 81 -3.90 21.62 -7.39
C GLN A 81 -4.84 20.87 -8.36
N ARG A 82 -4.84 19.53 -8.31
CA ARG A 82 -5.66 18.67 -9.18
C ARG A 82 -6.84 18.13 -8.38
N ALA A 83 -8.03 18.37 -8.89
CA ALA A 83 -9.26 17.84 -8.28
C ALA A 83 -9.22 16.29 -8.26
N GLY A 84 -9.58 15.72 -7.14
CA GLY A 84 -9.66 14.25 -6.97
C GLY A 84 -8.35 13.56 -6.60
N LEU A 85 -7.22 14.27 -6.60
CA LEU A 85 -5.92 13.74 -6.20
C LEU A 85 -5.50 14.27 -4.82
N VAL A 86 -4.80 13.46 -4.06
CA VAL A 86 -4.16 13.82 -2.79
C VAL A 86 -2.66 13.82 -3.01
N ARG A 87 -2.04 14.98 -2.91
CA ARG A 87 -0.58 15.12 -3.01
C ARG A 87 0.07 14.84 -1.67
N VAL A 88 1.05 13.95 -1.66
CA VAL A 88 1.73 13.53 -0.44
C VAL A 88 3.25 13.64 -0.63
N ARG A 89 3.91 14.31 0.30
CA ARG A 89 5.37 14.23 0.45
C ARG A 89 5.69 13.04 1.33
N VAL A 90 6.48 12.13 0.81
CA VAL A 90 6.95 10.95 1.52
C VAL A 90 8.42 11.11 1.82
N GLN A 91 8.79 10.97 3.10
CA GLN A 91 10.16 10.91 3.56
C GLN A 91 10.42 9.50 4.08
N LEU A 92 11.32 8.78 3.42
CA LEU A 92 11.78 7.46 3.85
C LEU A 92 13.12 7.59 4.55
N ARG A 93 13.21 7.02 5.74
CA ARG A 93 14.44 6.94 6.51
C ARG A 93 14.87 5.49 6.67
N THR A 94 16.08 5.18 6.21
CA THR A 94 16.71 3.87 6.39
C THR A 94 17.36 3.73 7.77
N PRO A 95 17.66 2.52 8.24
CA PRO A 95 18.42 2.30 9.48
C PRO A 95 19.77 3.00 9.49
N GLY A 96 20.44 3.12 8.35
CA GLY A 96 21.72 3.85 8.19
C GLY A 96 21.60 5.38 8.22
N GLY A 97 20.40 5.93 8.57
CA GLY A 97 20.17 7.37 8.71
C GLY A 97 19.97 8.13 7.41
N THR A 98 20.08 7.49 6.25
CA THR A 98 19.80 8.12 4.96
C THR A 98 18.31 8.45 4.86
N THR A 99 18.01 9.72 4.57
CA THR A 99 16.64 10.16 4.30
C THR A 99 16.47 10.42 2.81
N ARG A 100 15.35 9.98 2.27
CA ARG A 100 14.97 10.17 0.88
C ARG A 100 13.58 10.76 0.82
N THR A 101 13.41 11.77 -0.02
CA THR A 101 12.15 12.49 -0.14
C THR A 101 11.62 12.38 -1.56
N PHE A 102 10.33 12.12 -1.69
CA PHE A 102 9.63 12.15 -2.96
C PHE A 102 8.21 12.69 -2.78
N VAL A 103 7.64 13.20 -3.85
CA VAL A 103 6.28 13.69 -3.90
C VAL A 103 5.49 12.81 -4.83
N VAL A 104 4.35 12.32 -4.33
CA VAL A 104 3.44 11.47 -5.08
C VAL A 104 2.05 12.08 -5.10
N ASP A 105 1.32 11.81 -6.17
CA ASP A 105 -0.11 12.04 -6.24
C ASP A 105 -0.82 10.68 -6.06
N LEU A 106 -1.71 10.63 -5.09
CA LEU A 106 -2.58 9.49 -4.80
C LEU A 106 -4.00 9.87 -5.22
N ASP A 107 -4.73 8.93 -5.81
CA ASP A 107 -6.14 9.11 -6.07
C ASP A 107 -6.96 8.97 -4.77
N ARG A 108 -8.29 9.13 -4.85
CA ARG A 108 -9.18 8.98 -3.69
C ARG A 108 -9.26 7.57 -3.14
N ALA A 109 -8.79 6.61 -3.90
CA ALA A 109 -8.69 5.23 -3.47
C ALA A 109 -7.32 4.93 -2.81
N ALA A 110 -6.50 5.96 -2.58
CA ALA A 110 -5.11 5.89 -2.13
C ALA A 110 -4.18 5.12 -3.08
N GLN A 111 -4.57 5.00 -4.35
CA GLN A 111 -3.70 4.45 -5.39
C GLN A 111 -2.70 5.49 -5.84
N LEU A 112 -1.50 5.03 -6.15
CA LEU A 112 -0.48 5.85 -6.76
C LEU A 112 -0.90 6.22 -8.19
N ASP A 113 -1.21 7.50 -8.42
CA ASP A 113 -1.49 8.03 -9.75
C ASP A 113 -0.19 8.45 -10.45
N ALA A 114 0.66 9.19 -9.76
CA ALA A 114 1.94 9.66 -10.29
C ALA A 114 3.00 9.86 -9.20
N ILE A 115 4.27 9.72 -9.60
CA ILE A 115 5.42 10.19 -8.84
C ILE A 115 5.87 11.49 -9.50
N GLU A 116 5.71 12.60 -8.78
CA GLU A 116 6.03 13.93 -9.32
C GLU A 116 7.52 14.25 -9.23
N THR A 117 8.15 13.93 -8.11
CA THR A 117 9.58 14.16 -7.89
C THR A 117 10.20 13.08 -7.05
N ILE A 118 11.47 12.78 -7.33
CA ILE A 118 12.30 11.88 -6.54
C ILE A 118 13.60 12.61 -6.21
N GLU A 119 13.81 12.96 -4.95
CA GLU A 119 15.05 13.54 -4.49
C GLU A 119 16.01 12.44 -4.04
N GLY A 120 17.17 12.35 -4.68
CA GLY A 120 18.30 11.52 -4.23
C GLY A 120 18.20 10.01 -4.52
N LEU A 121 17.28 9.58 -5.40
CA LEU A 121 17.21 8.20 -5.88
C LEU A 121 17.36 8.11 -7.38
N PRO A 122 18.23 7.23 -7.90
CA PRO A 122 18.04 6.70 -9.23
C PRO A 122 16.70 5.95 -9.25
N ALA A 123 15.88 6.16 -10.28
CA ALA A 123 14.61 5.46 -10.49
C ALA A 123 14.75 3.92 -10.46
N GLN A 124 15.96 3.42 -10.64
CA GLN A 124 16.35 2.01 -10.58
C GLN A 124 16.18 1.38 -9.17
N VAL A 125 16.24 2.15 -8.10
CA VAL A 125 16.05 1.64 -6.73
C VAL A 125 14.59 1.36 -6.42
N PHE A 126 13.64 2.02 -7.09
CA PHE A 126 12.23 1.64 -7.05
C PHE A 126 11.96 0.29 -7.73
N GLY A 127 12.89 -0.21 -8.56
CA GLY A 127 12.77 -1.53 -9.16
C GLY A 127 12.98 -2.69 -8.19
N ASN A 128 13.64 -2.45 -7.09
CA ASN A 128 13.94 -3.47 -6.07
C ASN A 128 13.01 -3.40 -4.86
N LEU A 129 12.55 -2.19 -4.49
CA LEU A 129 11.45 -1.99 -3.55
C LEU A 129 10.24 -1.66 -4.41
N GLY A 130 9.35 -2.59 -4.65
CA GLY A 130 8.12 -2.33 -5.39
C GLY A 130 7.37 -1.15 -4.74
N VAL A 131 6.87 -0.22 -5.53
CA VAL A 131 6.06 0.91 -5.01
C VAL A 131 4.83 0.39 -4.25
N SER A 132 4.35 -0.79 -4.61
CA SER A 132 3.29 -1.52 -3.90
C SER A 132 3.63 -1.84 -2.45
N GLU A 133 4.90 -1.96 -2.09
CA GLU A 133 5.35 -2.33 -0.75
C GLU A 133 5.40 -1.12 0.18
N ILE A 134 5.64 0.07 -0.38
CA ILE A 134 5.60 1.34 0.36
C ILE A 134 4.15 1.85 0.46
N PHE A 135 3.34 1.54 -0.55
CA PHE A 135 1.92 1.92 -0.64
C PHE A 135 1.03 0.69 -0.84
N PRO A 136 0.90 -0.22 0.14
CA PRO A 136 0.12 -1.44 -0.03
C PRO A 136 -1.37 -1.17 -0.32
N ALA A 137 -1.90 -0.01 0.04
CA ALA A 137 -3.23 0.44 -0.35
C ALA A 137 -3.37 0.60 -1.88
N ALA A 138 -2.27 0.87 -2.60
CA ALA A 138 -2.27 0.98 -4.05
C ALA A 138 -2.56 -0.35 -4.77
N ALA A 139 -2.37 -1.50 -4.11
CA ALA A 139 -2.54 -2.82 -4.71
C ALA A 139 -3.98 -3.34 -4.68
N GLY A 140 -4.99 -2.54 -4.36
CA GLY A 140 -6.35 -3.07 -4.29
C GLY A 140 -7.36 -2.11 -3.72
N ALA A 141 -7.23 -0.85 -4.07
CA ALA A 141 -8.05 0.23 -3.54
C ALA A 141 -9.55 -0.03 -3.73
N PRO A 142 -10.36 0.22 -2.69
CA PRO A 142 -11.79 0.06 -2.76
C PRO A 142 -12.43 1.04 -3.74
N PRO A 143 -13.54 0.67 -4.39
CA PRO A 143 -14.30 1.59 -5.23
C PRO A 143 -14.93 2.72 -4.40
N THR A 144 -15.24 3.83 -5.04
CA THR A 144 -15.81 5.03 -4.39
C THR A 144 -17.28 4.86 -3.93
N ARG A 145 -17.94 3.75 -4.32
CA ARG A 145 -19.31 3.45 -3.88
C ARG A 145 -19.35 3.05 -2.39
N VAL A 146 -20.54 3.04 -1.83
CA VAL A 146 -20.77 2.46 -0.50
C VAL A 146 -20.53 0.95 -0.56
N LEU A 147 -19.81 0.42 0.41
CA LEU A 147 -19.48 -0.98 0.57
C LEU A 147 -20.01 -1.51 1.89
N HIS A 148 -20.42 -2.77 1.89
CA HIS A 148 -20.82 -3.53 3.06
C HIS A 148 -19.82 -4.67 3.32
N ALA A 149 -19.73 -5.15 4.53
CA ALA A 149 -18.92 -6.33 4.83
C ALA A 149 -19.33 -7.51 3.94
N GLY A 150 -18.36 -8.15 3.29
CA GLY A 150 -18.57 -9.20 2.30
C GLY A 150 -18.58 -8.72 0.84
N ASP A 151 -18.78 -7.43 0.58
CA ASP A 151 -18.77 -6.88 -0.78
C ASP A 151 -17.43 -7.15 -1.48
N THR A 152 -17.52 -7.47 -2.77
CA THR A 152 -16.37 -7.67 -3.64
C THR A 152 -16.39 -6.69 -4.81
N TRP A 153 -15.22 -6.44 -5.38
CA TRP A 153 -15.07 -5.61 -6.58
C TRP A 153 -13.95 -6.12 -7.46
N ARG A 154 -14.05 -5.81 -8.74
CA ARG A 154 -12.98 -6.04 -9.71
C ARG A 154 -11.98 -4.88 -9.62
N ILE A 155 -10.71 -5.23 -9.69
CA ILE A 155 -9.59 -4.29 -9.85
C ILE A 155 -9.13 -4.39 -11.30
N ASP A 156 -9.08 -3.26 -12.00
CA ASP A 156 -8.63 -3.16 -13.38
C ASP A 156 -8.11 -1.74 -13.56
N ASP A 157 -6.82 -1.56 -13.35
CA ASP A 157 -6.23 -0.24 -13.29
C ASP A 157 -4.81 -0.22 -13.88
N HIS A 158 -4.22 0.97 -13.99
CA HIS A 158 -2.92 1.20 -14.57
C HIS A 158 -2.01 1.89 -13.56
N LEU A 159 -0.84 1.31 -13.37
CA LEU A 159 0.23 1.91 -12.58
C LEU A 159 1.17 2.66 -13.52
N ARG A 160 1.35 3.97 -13.28
CA ARG A 160 2.32 4.79 -14.00
C ARG A 160 3.59 4.91 -13.18
N LEU A 161 4.65 4.29 -13.66
CA LEU A 161 5.98 4.39 -13.07
C LEU A 161 6.84 5.35 -13.91
N PRO A 162 7.76 6.11 -13.28
CA PRO A 162 8.75 6.88 -14.00
C PRO A 162 9.53 5.97 -14.95
N ASP A 163 9.81 6.45 -16.16
CA ASP A 163 10.57 5.74 -17.18
C ASP A 163 10.01 4.40 -17.67
N GLN A 164 8.76 4.09 -17.27
CA GLN A 164 8.04 2.90 -17.73
C GLN A 164 6.67 3.33 -18.28
N GLY A 165 6.24 2.69 -19.33
CA GLY A 165 4.86 2.85 -19.81
C GLY A 165 3.84 2.39 -18.75
N PRO A 166 2.56 2.75 -18.92
CA PRO A 166 1.52 2.33 -18.00
C PRO A 166 1.42 0.80 -17.97
N ALA A 167 1.58 0.20 -16.79
CA ALA A 167 1.40 -1.22 -16.59
C ALA A 167 -0.01 -1.46 -16.06
N ARG A 168 -0.82 -2.24 -16.80
CA ARG A 168 -2.17 -2.62 -16.38
C ARG A 168 -2.08 -3.74 -15.36
N PHE A 169 -2.70 -3.58 -14.20
CA PHE A 169 -2.87 -4.64 -13.24
C PHE A 169 -4.35 -4.99 -13.04
N VAL A 170 -4.62 -6.25 -12.81
CA VAL A 170 -5.97 -6.80 -12.68
C VAL A 170 -6.10 -7.65 -11.43
N GLY A 171 -7.30 -7.71 -10.87
CA GLY A 171 -7.51 -8.50 -9.68
C GLY A 171 -8.90 -8.35 -9.08
N ALA A 172 -9.01 -8.66 -7.81
CA ALA A 172 -10.23 -8.53 -7.03
C ALA A 172 -9.92 -8.02 -5.61
N GLY A 173 -10.84 -7.23 -5.09
CA GLY A 173 -10.84 -6.78 -3.71
C GLY A 173 -12.11 -7.23 -2.99
N ARG A 174 -12.05 -7.28 -1.65
CA ARG A 174 -13.17 -7.60 -0.79
C ARG A 174 -13.09 -6.78 0.50
N LEU A 175 -14.20 -6.18 0.90
CA LEU A 175 -14.38 -5.66 2.25
C LEU A 175 -14.68 -6.85 3.18
N VAL A 176 -13.71 -7.19 4.03
CA VAL A 176 -13.80 -8.36 4.92
C VAL A 176 -14.70 -8.05 6.09
N GLU A 177 -14.44 -6.92 6.75
CA GLU A 177 -15.15 -6.52 7.95
C GLU A 177 -15.06 -5.01 8.22
N LEU A 178 -15.99 -4.53 9.02
CA LEU A 178 -15.96 -3.23 9.67
C LEU A 178 -15.77 -3.46 11.16
N ALA A 179 -14.81 -2.77 11.77
CA ALA A 179 -14.47 -2.94 13.17
C ALA A 179 -14.18 -1.59 13.83
N VAL A 180 -14.05 -1.61 15.14
CA VAL A 180 -13.53 -0.47 15.91
C VAL A 180 -12.20 -0.92 16.54
N VAL A 181 -11.12 -0.26 16.16
CA VAL A 181 -9.78 -0.50 16.67
C VAL A 181 -9.26 0.76 17.36
N ARG A 182 -8.92 0.68 18.63
CA ARG A 182 -8.45 1.81 19.44
C ARG A 182 -9.38 3.04 19.37
N GLY A 183 -10.70 2.79 19.37
CA GLY A 183 -11.73 3.84 19.30
C GLY A 183 -11.96 4.45 17.91
N ARG A 184 -11.31 3.96 16.87
CA ARG A 184 -11.50 4.38 15.48
C ARG A 184 -12.28 3.34 14.69
N ALA A 185 -13.23 3.79 13.89
CA ALA A 185 -13.91 2.91 12.93
C ALA A 185 -12.95 2.57 11.79
N VAL A 186 -12.72 1.30 11.55
CA VAL A 186 -11.82 0.81 10.51
C VAL A 186 -12.50 -0.17 9.59
N ALA A 187 -12.02 -0.21 8.36
CA ALA A 187 -12.40 -1.18 7.34
C ALA A 187 -11.21 -2.10 7.04
N ARG A 188 -11.42 -3.40 7.10
CA ARG A 188 -10.42 -4.38 6.68
C ARG A 188 -10.73 -4.85 5.26
N VAL A 189 -9.79 -4.58 4.38
CA VAL A 189 -9.86 -4.92 2.95
C VAL A 189 -8.83 -6.01 2.64
N ARG A 190 -9.23 -7.00 1.86
CA ARG A 190 -8.32 -7.98 1.28
C ARG A 190 -8.35 -7.84 -0.23
N SER A 191 -7.18 -7.91 -0.87
CA SER A 191 -7.11 -7.90 -2.33
C SER A 191 -6.11 -8.92 -2.85
N ALA A 192 -6.35 -9.36 -4.09
CA ALA A 192 -5.43 -10.19 -4.86
C ALA A 192 -5.32 -9.58 -6.25
N THR A 193 -4.09 -9.27 -6.68
CA THR A 193 -3.82 -8.62 -7.95
C THR A 193 -2.73 -9.34 -8.72
N ARG A 194 -2.72 -9.18 -10.05
CA ARG A 194 -1.69 -9.65 -10.94
C ARG A 194 -1.23 -8.52 -11.85
N LEU A 195 0.07 -8.33 -11.91
CA LEU A 195 0.75 -7.34 -12.72
C LEU A 195 1.62 -8.06 -13.76
N PRO A 196 1.33 -7.96 -15.06
CA PRO A 196 2.27 -8.39 -16.09
C PRO A 196 3.47 -7.43 -16.12
N VAL A 197 4.66 -7.98 -16.23
CA VAL A 197 5.91 -7.22 -16.28
C VAL A 197 6.58 -7.50 -17.61
N ALA A 198 6.86 -6.44 -18.37
CA ALA A 198 7.69 -6.46 -19.58
C ALA A 198 8.62 -5.24 -19.51
N ARG A 199 9.86 -5.45 -19.09
CA ARG A 199 10.82 -4.37 -18.84
C ARG A 199 12.09 -4.59 -19.66
N ARG A 200 12.62 -3.50 -20.19
CA ARG A 200 13.95 -3.45 -20.79
C ARG A 200 14.76 -2.37 -20.10
N THR A 201 15.96 -2.72 -19.67
CA THR A 201 16.88 -1.80 -18.98
C THR A 201 18.21 -1.81 -19.71
N GLU A 202 18.67 -0.65 -20.13
CA GLU A 202 20.00 -0.47 -20.70
C GLU A 202 21.06 -0.51 -19.62
N LEU A 203 22.09 -1.28 -19.86
CA LEU A 203 23.30 -1.35 -19.03
C LEU A 203 24.51 -0.92 -19.87
N ARG A 204 25.61 -0.56 -19.21
CA ARG A 204 26.86 -0.24 -19.92
C ARG A 204 27.36 -1.38 -20.81
N GLN A 205 27.04 -2.62 -20.48
CA GLN A 205 27.51 -3.83 -21.15
C GLN A 205 26.42 -4.57 -21.92
N GLY A 206 25.28 -3.91 -22.24
CA GLY A 206 24.18 -4.52 -22.98
C GLY A 206 22.83 -4.13 -22.43
N GLN A 207 21.87 -5.02 -22.54
CA GLN A 207 20.48 -4.79 -22.07
C GLN A 207 20.02 -5.97 -21.24
N VAL A 208 19.19 -5.67 -20.21
CA VAL A 208 18.42 -6.69 -19.49
C VAL A 208 16.97 -6.59 -19.93
N VAL A 209 16.40 -7.70 -20.34
CA VAL A 209 14.98 -7.84 -20.65
C VAL A 209 14.35 -8.75 -19.62
N LEU A 210 13.31 -8.27 -18.94
CA LEU A 210 12.50 -9.02 -18.01
C LEU A 210 11.10 -9.19 -18.59
N ARG A 211 10.57 -10.42 -18.59
CA ARG A 211 9.21 -10.72 -19.00
C ARG A 211 8.60 -11.71 -18.02
N GLY A 212 7.40 -11.43 -17.54
CA GLY A 212 6.74 -12.32 -16.62
C GLY A 212 5.52 -11.70 -15.96
N SER A 213 5.21 -12.12 -14.76
CA SER A 213 4.13 -11.55 -13.97
C SER A 213 4.41 -11.64 -12.48
N GLN A 214 3.86 -10.70 -11.75
CA GLN A 214 3.85 -10.67 -10.29
C GLN A 214 2.41 -10.79 -9.80
N ALA A 215 2.17 -11.71 -8.87
CA ALA A 215 0.92 -11.82 -8.13
C ALA A 215 1.13 -11.24 -6.73
N THR A 216 0.18 -10.45 -6.25
CA THR A 216 0.24 -9.85 -4.91
C THR A 216 -1.07 -10.08 -4.19
N GLU A 217 -0.99 -10.62 -2.98
CA GLU A 217 -2.09 -10.66 -2.03
C GLU A 217 -1.82 -9.65 -0.93
N SER A 218 -2.84 -8.88 -0.56
CA SER A 218 -2.72 -7.90 0.52
C SER A 218 -3.92 -7.90 1.45
N THR A 219 -3.68 -7.52 2.69
CA THR A 219 -4.69 -7.20 3.68
C THR A 219 -4.37 -5.83 4.25
N THR A 220 -5.32 -4.91 4.20
CA THR A 220 -5.16 -3.53 4.64
C THR A 220 -6.27 -3.17 5.60
N THR A 221 -5.93 -2.56 6.72
CA THR A 221 -6.86 -1.94 7.66
C THR A 221 -6.78 -0.43 7.47
N GLN A 222 -7.90 0.20 7.12
CA GLN A 222 -7.98 1.64 6.81
C GLN A 222 -8.94 2.32 7.78
N ASP A 223 -8.59 3.52 8.24
CA ASP A 223 -9.49 4.39 8.97
C ASP A 223 -10.65 4.82 8.05
N VAL A 224 -11.88 4.66 8.50
CA VAL A 224 -13.06 5.01 7.71
C VAL A 224 -13.23 6.52 7.56
N SER A 225 -12.69 7.31 8.49
CA SER A 225 -12.87 8.76 8.51
C SER A 225 -12.10 9.47 7.41
N ASP A 226 -10.84 9.07 7.15
CA ASP A 226 -9.95 9.70 6.18
C ASP A 226 -9.34 8.73 5.15
N GLY A 227 -9.56 7.43 5.32
CA GLY A 227 -9.02 6.38 4.45
C GLY A 227 -7.53 6.09 4.66
N ALA A 228 -6.90 6.64 5.70
CA ALA A 228 -5.51 6.37 5.98
C ALA A 228 -5.29 4.90 6.38
N VAL A 229 -4.16 4.36 5.98
CA VAL A 229 -3.76 3.01 6.37
C VAL A 229 -3.35 3.00 7.84
N GLU A 230 -3.95 2.12 8.64
CA GLU A 230 -3.54 1.85 10.02
C GLU A 230 -2.55 0.70 10.08
N ASP A 231 -2.83 -0.34 9.31
CA ASP A 231 -2.01 -1.55 9.19
C ASP A 231 -2.19 -2.17 7.82
N ALA A 232 -1.12 -2.69 7.25
CA ALA A 232 -1.19 -3.45 6.01
C ALA A 232 -0.13 -4.55 5.98
N SER A 233 -0.46 -5.64 5.31
CA SER A 233 0.47 -6.72 5.00
C SER A 233 0.28 -7.16 3.56
N SER A 234 1.37 -7.48 2.87
CA SER A 234 1.32 -8.03 1.53
C SER A 234 2.31 -9.16 1.33
N LEU A 235 1.96 -10.06 0.42
CA LEU A 235 2.80 -11.13 -0.10
C LEU A 235 2.77 -11.05 -1.62
N SER A 236 3.93 -10.84 -2.22
CA SER A 236 4.11 -10.80 -3.67
C SER A 236 4.97 -11.97 -4.13
N HIS A 237 4.55 -12.62 -5.19
CA HIS A 237 5.30 -13.67 -5.87
C HIS A 237 5.45 -13.34 -7.35
N GLY A 238 6.67 -13.20 -7.81
CA GLY A 238 7.00 -12.88 -9.21
C GLY A 238 7.81 -13.99 -9.86
N VAL A 239 7.48 -14.29 -11.10
CA VAL A 239 8.26 -15.21 -11.96
C VAL A 239 8.54 -14.51 -13.27
N PHE A 240 9.81 -14.43 -13.61
CA PHE A 240 10.29 -13.67 -14.76
C PHE A 240 11.30 -14.48 -15.57
N ASP A 241 11.15 -14.43 -16.87
CA ASP A 241 12.20 -14.78 -17.81
C ASP A 241 13.14 -13.56 -17.92
N VAL A 242 14.43 -13.82 -17.83
CA VAL A 242 15.50 -12.81 -17.89
C VAL A 242 16.33 -13.08 -19.13
N SER A 243 16.54 -12.07 -19.98
CA SER A 243 17.47 -12.16 -21.08
C SER A 243 18.51 -11.05 -20.98
N LEU A 244 19.77 -11.43 -20.91
CA LEU A 244 20.89 -10.51 -21.01
C LEU A 244 21.30 -10.42 -22.48
N LEU A 245 21.01 -9.30 -23.10
CA LEU A 245 21.36 -9.02 -24.49
C LEU A 245 22.71 -8.32 -24.51
N PRO A 246 23.68 -8.78 -25.33
CA PRO A 246 24.95 -8.11 -25.47
C PRO A 246 24.80 -6.73 -26.12
N PRO A 247 25.81 -5.84 -26.01
CA PRO A 247 25.76 -4.52 -26.64
C PRO A 247 25.65 -4.64 -28.15
N PRO A 248 25.10 -3.61 -28.83
CA PRO A 248 25.01 -3.56 -30.28
C PRO A 248 26.38 -3.78 -30.94
N GLY A 249 26.41 -4.65 -31.94
CA GLY A 249 27.65 -5.00 -32.66
C GLY A 249 28.47 -6.16 -32.03
N SER A 250 28.11 -6.62 -30.84
CA SER A 250 28.72 -7.82 -30.27
C SER A 250 28.24 -9.09 -30.99
N LYS A 251 29.16 -10.06 -31.13
CA LYS A 251 28.86 -11.42 -31.63
C LYS A 251 28.51 -12.40 -30.53
N ALA A 252 28.53 -11.96 -29.25
CA ALA A 252 28.17 -12.81 -28.14
C ALA A 252 26.68 -13.18 -28.20
N PRO A 253 26.29 -14.45 -27.92
CA PRO A 253 24.89 -14.81 -27.86
C PRO A 253 24.22 -14.18 -26.61
N PRO A 254 22.90 -13.96 -26.64
CA PRO A 254 22.14 -13.64 -25.47
C PRO A 254 22.29 -14.72 -24.38
N VAL A 255 22.22 -14.33 -23.13
CA VAL A 255 22.15 -15.26 -21.99
C VAL A 255 20.74 -15.19 -21.41
N ASP A 256 20.01 -16.28 -21.53
CA ASP A 256 18.68 -16.40 -20.98
C ASP A 256 18.71 -17.02 -19.59
N GLY A 257 17.71 -16.72 -18.80
CA GLY A 257 17.60 -17.22 -17.45
C GLY A 257 16.21 -17.00 -16.85
N ARG A 258 16.11 -17.31 -15.58
CA ARG A 258 14.86 -17.16 -14.81
C ARG A 258 15.13 -16.47 -13.48
N MET A 259 14.23 -15.61 -13.10
CA MET A 259 14.22 -14.96 -11.79
C MET A 259 12.88 -15.25 -11.09
N VAL A 260 12.98 -15.65 -9.83
CA VAL A 260 11.83 -15.75 -8.92
C VAL A 260 12.03 -14.76 -7.81
N LEU A 261 11.01 -13.95 -7.55
CA LEU A 261 10.99 -12.91 -6.54
C LEU A 261 9.85 -13.19 -5.56
N ASP A 262 10.17 -13.34 -4.29
CA ASP A 262 9.22 -13.39 -3.20
C ASP A 262 9.43 -12.16 -2.30
N VAL A 263 8.38 -11.38 -2.10
CA VAL A 263 8.42 -10.20 -1.25
C VAL A 263 7.30 -10.25 -0.23
N ARG A 264 7.67 -10.04 1.01
CA ARG A 264 6.73 -9.91 2.12
C ARG A 264 6.88 -8.52 2.71
N SER A 265 5.80 -7.75 2.79
CA SER A 265 5.86 -6.43 3.43
C SER A 265 4.80 -6.27 4.52
N THR A 266 5.14 -5.45 5.50
CA THR A 266 4.20 -4.97 6.52
C THR A 266 4.37 -3.47 6.67
N VAL A 267 3.24 -2.77 6.78
CA VAL A 267 3.17 -1.34 7.04
C VAL A 267 2.32 -1.13 8.27
N ARG A 268 2.82 -0.41 9.26
CA ARG A 268 2.09 -0.10 10.48
C ARG A 268 2.21 1.37 10.84
N ARG A 269 1.10 2.02 11.09
CA ARG A 269 1.02 3.37 11.58
C ARG A 269 1.51 3.44 13.03
N VAL A 270 2.34 4.45 13.35
CA VAL A 270 2.98 4.62 14.67
C VAL A 270 2.73 6.00 15.29
N GLY A 271 1.86 6.83 14.68
CA GLY A 271 1.51 8.15 15.20
C GLY A 271 0.17 8.64 14.70
#